data_de038053e48c28cdd05bac4b75165b2b
#
_entry.id   de038053e48c28cdd05bac4b75165b2b
#
_cell.length_a   1.000
_cell.length_b   1.000
_cell.length_c   1.000
_cell.angle_alpha   90.00
_cell.angle_beta   90.00
_cell.angle_gamma   90.00
#
_symmetry.space_group_name_H-M   'P 1'
#
loop_
_entity.id
_entity.type
_entity.pdbx_description
1 polymer ?
#
loop_
_entity_poly.entity_id
_entity_poly.type
_entity_poly.pdbx_seq_one_letter_code
_entity_poly.pdbx_strand_id
1 'polypeptide(L)'
;MKKMLRTLATFLAALALAGGASLALGEASAPPKGLQVPGGAIEAQPAGTVPWQILQEAKTVQRADKKFGPVFTREIRGLDKQQVKIYGFMMPLEQTRMQKRFLIASFPPHCPFCMPGGPESMVEVLADQPIEFTYEPIVVAGRMAVLDDDVVYYRLTHANAVQR
;
A
#
# COMPACT_ATOMS: atom_id res chain seq x y z
N MET A 1 45.93 -17.70 67.27
CA MET A 1 47.08 -16.88 67.68
C MET A 1 47.01 -15.58 66.96
N LYS A 2 46.65 -14.62 67.72
CA LYS A 2 47.37 -13.37 68.00
C LYS A 2 47.49 -12.49 66.75
N LYS A 3 46.85 -11.46 66.75
CA LYS A 3 47.03 -10.13 67.41
C LYS A 3 47.27 -9.14 66.26
N MET A 4 46.60 -8.20 66.25
CA MET A 4 46.64 -6.84 66.79
C MET A 4 46.98 -5.91 65.64
N LEU A 5 46.42 -4.86 65.45
CA LEU A 5 45.89 -3.76 66.26
C LEU A 5 46.19 -2.48 65.47
N ARG A 6 45.22 -1.66 65.34
CA ARG A 6 45.37 -0.18 65.45
C ARG A 6 46.34 0.49 64.50
N THR A 7 46.07 1.57 63.93
CA THR A 7 45.49 2.83 64.43
C THR A 7 45.27 3.75 63.24
N LEU A 8 44.16 4.45 63.24
CA LEU A 8 44.08 5.91 63.33
C LEU A 8 44.78 6.65 62.18
N ALA A 9 44.24 7.47 61.59
CA ALA A 9 43.45 8.63 61.75
C ALA A 9 43.63 9.56 60.55
N THR A 10 42.56 10.07 60.22
CA THR A 10 42.31 11.51 59.90
C THR A 10 43.10 12.21 58.84
N PHE A 11 42.31 12.86 58.15
CA PHE A 11 42.32 14.22 57.60
C PHE A 11 42.08 14.23 56.08
N LEU A 12 41.00 14.69 55.88
CA LEU A 12 40.53 15.96 55.31
C LEU A 12 40.56 15.99 53.78
N ALA A 13 39.37 16.07 53.34
CA ALA A 13 38.79 17.17 52.56
C ALA A 13 39.50 17.50 51.26
N ALA A 14 38.84 17.40 50.29
CA ALA A 14 38.38 18.45 49.39
C ALA A 14 38.13 17.95 48.01
N LEU A 15 36.98 18.26 47.62
CA LEU A 15 36.60 18.90 46.37
C LEU A 15 36.66 18.03 45.16
N ALA A 16 35.55 17.48 44.85
CA ALA A 16 34.59 18.06 43.92
C ALA A 16 34.96 17.97 42.47
N LEU A 17 33.95 17.84 41.75
CA LEU A 17 33.71 17.89 40.34
C LEU A 17 33.73 16.50 39.71
N ALA A 18 32.61 15.82 39.78
CA ALA A 18 31.51 16.00 38.90
C ALA A 18 31.94 15.76 37.43
N GLY A 19 31.86 14.58 37.07
CA GLY A 19 31.91 14.14 35.67
C GLY A 19 31.01 12.95 35.55
N GLY A 20 29.75 13.14 35.85
CA GLY A 20 28.71 12.19 35.51
C GLY A 20 28.58 12.17 34.00
N ALA A 21 29.37 11.37 33.32
CA ALA A 21 29.08 10.99 31.95
C ALA A 21 27.81 10.12 31.97
N SER A 22 26.66 10.75 31.95
CA SER A 22 25.43 10.11 31.54
C SER A 22 25.66 9.59 30.11
N LEU A 23 25.85 8.31 30.00
CA LEU A 23 25.64 7.60 28.77
C LEU A 23 24.15 7.81 28.44
N ALA A 24 23.85 8.86 27.71
CA ALA A 24 22.62 9.00 27.02
C ALA A 24 22.55 7.82 26.06
N LEU A 25 21.81 6.80 26.44
CA LEU A 25 21.29 5.82 25.52
C LEU A 25 20.52 6.66 24.48
N GLY A 26 21.09 6.71 23.28
CA GLY A 26 20.46 7.41 22.18
C GLY A 26 19.02 6.96 22.04
N GLU A 27 18.11 7.86 22.37
CA GLU A 27 16.74 7.77 21.90
C GLU A 27 16.84 7.53 20.41
N ALA A 28 16.37 6.35 20.00
CA ALA A 28 16.15 6.07 18.61
C ALA A 28 15.27 7.20 18.08
N SER A 29 15.87 8.13 17.36
CA SER A 29 15.17 9.18 16.68
C SER A 29 14.03 8.53 15.91
N ALA A 30 12.81 8.86 16.30
CA ALA A 30 11.64 8.57 15.47
C ALA A 30 12.00 8.99 14.04
N PRO A 31 11.68 8.18 13.05
CA PRO A 31 11.95 8.53 11.67
C PRO A 31 11.36 9.92 11.41
N PRO A 32 12.06 10.79 10.67
CA PRO A 32 11.57 12.13 10.39
C PRO A 32 10.15 11.98 9.85
N LYS A 33 9.22 12.72 10.43
CA LYS A 33 7.82 12.81 9.95
C LYS A 33 7.87 12.99 8.46
N GLY A 34 7.42 11.95 7.77
CA GLY A 34 7.70 11.66 6.40
C GLY A 34 7.67 12.86 5.50
N LEU A 35 8.57 12.85 4.58
CA LEU A 35 8.34 13.42 3.27
C LEU A 35 6.94 12.93 2.87
N GLN A 36 5.94 13.80 3.04
CA GLN A 36 4.63 13.58 2.46
C GLN A 36 4.87 13.68 0.96
N VAL A 37 5.04 12.52 0.35
CA VAL A 37 5.03 12.41 -1.10
C VAL A 37 3.65 12.92 -1.51
N PRO A 38 3.54 14.01 -2.28
CA PRO A 38 2.25 14.39 -2.85
C PRO A 38 1.86 13.27 -3.82
N GLY A 39 0.94 12.44 -3.46
CA GLY A 39 0.60 11.21 -4.14
C GLY A 39 0.24 10.13 -3.15
N GLY A 40 -0.34 10.56 -2.04
CA GLY A 40 -0.74 9.68 -0.96
C GLY A 40 -1.60 8.53 -1.46
N ALA A 41 -1.31 7.35 -0.92
CA ALA A 41 -2.24 6.24 -0.90
C ALA A 41 -3.65 6.77 -0.62
N ILE A 42 -4.63 6.21 -1.29
CA ILE A 42 -6.05 6.55 -1.13
C ILE A 42 -6.34 6.68 0.36
N GLU A 43 -6.55 7.91 0.84
CA GLU A 43 -7.02 8.14 2.21
C GLU A 43 -8.34 7.40 2.36
N ALA A 44 -8.40 6.52 3.35
CA ALA A 44 -9.59 5.79 3.79
C ALA A 44 -10.55 5.37 2.66
N GLN A 45 -10.34 4.17 2.13
CA GLN A 45 -11.27 3.59 1.16
C GLN A 45 -12.69 3.56 1.74
N PRO A 46 -13.72 3.88 0.97
CA PRO A 46 -15.09 3.78 1.42
C PRO A 46 -15.44 2.37 1.89
N ALA A 47 -16.22 2.28 2.96
CA ALA A 47 -16.67 1.00 3.48
C ALA A 47 -17.37 0.16 2.40
N GLY A 48 -17.10 -1.16 2.40
CA GLY A 48 -17.68 -2.08 1.44
C GLY A 48 -16.98 -2.15 0.08
N THR A 49 -15.85 -1.45 -0.09
CA THR A 49 -14.95 -1.65 -1.25
C THR A 49 -13.90 -2.72 -0.93
N VAL A 50 -13.40 -3.39 -1.96
CA VAL A 50 -12.29 -4.36 -1.81
C VAL A 50 -11.02 -3.57 -1.47
N PRO A 51 -10.35 -3.90 -0.36
CA PRO A 51 -9.09 -3.26 -0.01
C PRO A 51 -8.00 -3.57 -1.04
N TRP A 52 -7.28 -2.55 -1.49
CA TRP A 52 -6.17 -2.74 -2.43
C TRP A 52 -5.07 -3.65 -1.89
N GLN A 53 -4.87 -3.66 -0.58
CA GLN A 53 -3.90 -4.53 0.08
C GLN A 53 -4.14 -6.01 -0.25
N ILE A 54 -5.41 -6.43 -0.36
CA ILE A 54 -5.75 -7.81 -0.75
C ILE A 54 -5.32 -8.08 -2.19
N LEU A 55 -5.63 -7.18 -3.13
CA LEU A 55 -5.29 -7.34 -4.54
C LEU A 55 -3.77 -7.33 -4.77
N GLN A 56 -3.05 -6.52 -4.00
CA GLN A 56 -1.58 -6.39 -4.06
C GLN A 56 -0.82 -7.59 -3.47
N GLU A 57 -1.51 -8.56 -2.88
CA GLU A 57 -0.89 -9.83 -2.48
C GLU A 57 -0.61 -10.76 -3.66
N ALA A 58 -1.16 -10.50 -4.84
CA ALA A 58 -0.82 -11.23 -6.05
C ALA A 58 0.67 -11.09 -6.38
N LYS A 59 1.31 -12.19 -6.73
CA LYS A 59 2.74 -12.21 -7.08
C LYS A 59 2.92 -12.69 -8.50
N THR A 60 3.73 -11.98 -9.25
CA THR A 60 4.16 -12.43 -10.58
C THR A 60 5.29 -13.43 -10.43
N VAL A 61 5.11 -14.65 -10.95
CA VAL A 61 6.11 -15.71 -10.91
C VAL A 61 6.39 -16.24 -12.31
N GLN A 62 7.59 -16.74 -12.53
CA GLN A 62 7.90 -17.44 -13.76
C GLN A 62 7.38 -18.89 -13.65
N ARG A 63 6.56 -19.30 -14.59
CA ARG A 63 6.00 -20.64 -14.70
C ARG A 63 7.00 -21.60 -15.35
N ALA A 64 6.71 -22.90 -15.32
CA ALA A 64 7.54 -23.94 -15.92
C ALA A 64 7.72 -23.77 -17.45
N ASP A 65 6.75 -23.17 -18.12
CA ASP A 65 6.80 -22.82 -19.55
C ASP A 65 7.61 -21.55 -19.86
N LYS A 66 8.33 -21.01 -18.87
CA LYS A 66 9.12 -19.76 -18.90
C LYS A 66 8.29 -18.48 -19.07
N LYS A 67 6.97 -18.56 -19.10
CA LYS A 67 6.09 -17.39 -19.07
C LYS A 67 5.93 -16.87 -17.64
N PHE A 68 5.71 -15.58 -17.54
CA PHE A 68 5.33 -14.97 -16.27
C PHE A 68 3.81 -14.99 -16.12
N GLY A 69 3.35 -15.22 -14.91
CA GLY A 69 1.92 -15.18 -14.60
C GLY A 69 1.68 -14.97 -13.12
N PRO A 70 0.44 -14.63 -12.75
CA PRO A 70 0.09 -14.37 -11.36
C PRO A 70 -0.02 -15.66 -10.54
N VAL A 71 0.31 -15.53 -9.26
CA VAL A 71 -0.10 -16.44 -8.20
C VAL A 71 -0.98 -15.67 -7.25
N PHE A 72 -2.19 -16.13 -7.07
CA PHE A 72 -3.21 -15.50 -6.26
C PHE A 72 -3.39 -16.19 -4.92
N THR A 73 -3.63 -15.41 -3.87
CA THR A 73 -4.01 -15.92 -2.56
C THR A 73 -5.43 -16.51 -2.59
N ARG A 74 -5.81 -17.23 -1.53
CA ARG A 74 -7.16 -17.77 -1.38
C ARG A 74 -8.21 -16.65 -1.31
N GLU A 75 -7.84 -15.53 -0.69
CA GLU A 75 -8.72 -14.36 -0.57
C GLU A 75 -9.01 -13.75 -1.93
N ILE A 76 -7.98 -13.53 -2.75
CA ILE A 76 -8.14 -13.03 -4.12
C ILE A 76 -9.01 -14.00 -4.94
N ARG A 77 -8.74 -15.32 -4.87
CA ARG A 77 -9.55 -16.32 -5.56
C ARG A 77 -11.03 -16.30 -5.13
N GLY A 78 -11.28 -15.98 -3.85
CA GLY A 78 -12.64 -15.82 -3.33
C GLY A 78 -13.42 -14.65 -3.92
N LEU A 79 -12.72 -13.67 -4.53
CA LEU A 79 -13.37 -12.54 -5.20
C LEU A 79 -13.85 -12.90 -6.62
N ASP A 80 -13.36 -14.00 -7.21
CA ASP A 80 -13.74 -14.39 -8.56
C ASP A 80 -15.25 -14.59 -8.66
N LYS A 81 -15.86 -14.00 -9.71
CA LYS A 81 -17.29 -14.00 -9.99
C LYS A 81 -18.17 -13.31 -8.93
N GLN A 82 -17.59 -12.69 -7.91
CA GLN A 82 -18.35 -11.93 -6.92
C GLN A 82 -18.70 -10.53 -7.40
N GLN A 83 -19.82 -10.01 -6.92
CA GLN A 83 -20.16 -8.60 -7.05
C GLN A 83 -19.37 -7.82 -6.02
N VAL A 84 -18.51 -6.94 -6.51
CA VAL A 84 -17.61 -6.15 -5.66
C VAL A 84 -17.65 -4.67 -6.02
N LYS A 85 -17.11 -3.85 -5.14
CA LYS A 85 -16.88 -2.42 -5.37
C LYS A 85 -15.39 -2.16 -5.30
N ILE A 86 -14.87 -1.43 -6.27
CA ILE A 86 -13.47 -0.97 -6.29
C ILE A 86 -13.49 0.56 -6.24
N TYR A 87 -12.66 1.10 -5.37
CA TYR A 87 -12.42 2.53 -5.25
C TYR A 87 -11.03 2.88 -5.76
N GLY A 88 -10.92 3.84 -6.65
CA GLY A 88 -9.63 4.21 -7.21
C GLY A 88 -9.72 5.29 -8.28
N PHE A 89 -8.60 5.52 -8.93
CA PHE A 89 -8.42 6.55 -9.94
C PHE A 89 -8.56 5.98 -11.34
N MET A 90 -9.29 6.69 -12.20
CA MET A 90 -9.44 6.29 -13.60
C MET A 90 -8.16 6.52 -14.40
N MET A 91 -7.80 5.52 -15.20
CA MET A 91 -6.82 5.62 -16.26
C MET A 91 -7.51 5.31 -17.58
N PRO A 92 -7.73 6.29 -18.44
CA PRO A 92 -8.47 6.11 -19.69
C PRO A 92 -7.69 5.23 -20.67
N LEU A 93 -8.37 4.32 -21.31
CA LEU A 93 -7.83 3.51 -22.40
C LEU A 93 -8.38 3.97 -23.77
N GLU A 94 -9.40 4.83 -23.77
CA GLU A 94 -10.04 5.36 -24.95
C GLU A 94 -9.79 6.87 -25.05
N GLN A 95 -9.69 7.40 -26.27
CA GLN A 95 -9.44 8.84 -26.51
C GLN A 95 -10.74 9.66 -26.46
N THR A 96 -11.70 9.25 -25.67
CA THR A 96 -12.99 9.92 -25.51
C THR A 96 -13.18 10.32 -24.04
N ARG A 97 -14.03 11.31 -23.80
CA ARG A 97 -14.36 11.70 -22.42
C ARG A 97 -15.24 10.65 -21.73
N MET A 98 -16.06 9.95 -22.50
CA MET A 98 -16.94 8.88 -22.01
C MET A 98 -16.25 7.54 -22.24
N GLN A 99 -15.90 6.87 -21.14
CA GLN A 99 -15.10 5.64 -21.15
C GLN A 99 -16.00 4.42 -20.93
N LYS A 100 -15.98 3.46 -21.82
CA LYS A 100 -16.55 2.12 -21.60
C LYS A 100 -15.53 1.12 -21.11
N ARG A 101 -14.27 1.34 -21.48
CA ARG A 101 -13.13 0.51 -21.08
C ARG A 101 -12.03 1.39 -20.52
N PHE A 102 -11.62 1.15 -19.30
CA PHE A 102 -10.58 1.91 -18.60
C PHE A 102 -9.95 1.06 -17.50
N LEU A 103 -8.85 1.54 -16.92
CA LEU A 103 -8.30 0.95 -15.72
C LEU A 103 -8.71 1.79 -14.51
N ILE A 104 -8.91 1.13 -13.36
CA ILE A 104 -8.90 1.76 -12.05
C ILE A 104 -7.60 1.37 -11.37
N ALA A 105 -6.87 2.37 -10.87
CA ALA A 105 -5.61 2.22 -10.18
C ALA A 105 -5.72 2.60 -8.71
N SER A 106 -4.87 1.98 -7.89
CA SER A 106 -4.78 2.25 -6.45
C SER A 106 -4.16 3.60 -6.10
N PHE A 107 -3.47 4.23 -7.06
CA PHE A 107 -2.82 5.53 -6.91
C PHE A 107 -3.21 6.47 -8.03
N PRO A 108 -3.24 7.80 -7.77
CA PRO A 108 -3.47 8.76 -8.82
C PRO A 108 -2.35 8.68 -9.87
N PRO A 109 -2.68 8.72 -11.16
CA PRO A 109 -1.69 8.75 -12.21
C PRO A 109 -1.00 10.12 -12.20
N HIS A 110 0.23 10.18 -11.67
CA HIS A 110 1.05 11.41 -11.70
C HIS A 110 1.66 11.70 -13.08
N CYS A 111 1.66 10.70 -13.92
CA CYS A 111 2.24 10.75 -15.26
C CYS A 111 1.33 9.96 -16.20
N PRO A 112 0.89 10.53 -17.32
CA PRO A 112 0.02 9.83 -18.28
C PRO A 112 0.63 8.56 -18.86
N PHE A 113 1.96 8.42 -18.75
CA PHE A 113 2.73 7.29 -19.28
C PHE A 113 3.30 6.38 -18.18
N CYS A 114 3.07 6.70 -16.92
CA CYS A 114 3.58 5.91 -15.80
C CYS A 114 2.46 5.03 -15.26
N MET A 115 2.63 3.71 -15.38
CA MET A 115 1.71 2.79 -14.71
C MET A 115 1.92 2.89 -13.19
N PRO A 116 0.86 3.07 -12.41
CA PRO A 116 0.95 3.13 -10.96
C PRO A 116 1.12 1.74 -10.34
N GLY A 117 2.32 1.21 -10.38
CA GLY A 117 2.64 -0.13 -9.88
C GLY A 117 2.49 -1.22 -10.93
N GLY A 118 2.47 -2.47 -10.47
CA GLY A 118 2.29 -3.64 -11.32
C GLY A 118 0.82 -3.99 -11.56
N PRO A 119 0.56 -5.10 -12.29
CA PRO A 119 -0.80 -5.55 -12.60
C PRO A 119 -1.68 -5.78 -11.37
N GLU A 120 -1.08 -6.03 -10.22
CA GLU A 120 -1.76 -6.19 -8.92
C GLU A 120 -2.35 -4.89 -8.37
N SER A 121 -1.91 -3.74 -8.89
CA SER A 121 -2.37 -2.41 -8.47
C SER A 121 -3.41 -1.80 -9.41
N MET A 122 -3.95 -2.58 -10.34
CA MET A 122 -4.89 -2.14 -11.35
C MET A 122 -6.01 -3.14 -11.56
N VAL A 123 -7.19 -2.63 -11.89
CA VAL A 123 -8.36 -3.42 -12.30
C VAL A 123 -8.88 -2.87 -13.62
N GLU A 124 -8.99 -3.68 -14.64
CA GLU A 124 -9.65 -3.31 -15.89
C GLU A 124 -11.17 -3.28 -15.68
N VAL A 125 -11.80 -2.25 -16.17
CA VAL A 125 -13.24 -2.04 -16.06
C VAL A 125 -13.87 -2.09 -17.45
N LEU A 126 -14.87 -2.96 -17.60
CA LEU A 126 -15.77 -3.01 -18.74
C LEU A 126 -17.15 -2.54 -18.27
N ALA A 127 -17.46 -1.29 -18.54
CA ALA A 127 -18.68 -0.65 -18.08
C ALA A 127 -19.87 -0.95 -19.00
N ASP A 128 -21.03 -1.22 -18.42
CA ASP A 128 -22.28 -1.40 -19.17
C ASP A 128 -22.70 -0.08 -19.84
N GLN A 129 -22.57 1.02 -19.12
CA GLN A 129 -22.80 2.36 -19.64
C GLN A 129 -21.51 3.18 -19.56
N PRO A 130 -21.27 4.08 -20.55
CA PRO A 130 -20.09 4.92 -20.53
C PRO A 130 -20.03 5.76 -19.25
N ILE A 131 -18.84 5.81 -18.63
CA ILE A 131 -18.55 6.59 -17.42
C ILE A 131 -17.69 7.78 -17.83
N GLU A 132 -18.05 8.96 -17.37
CA GLU A 132 -17.30 10.18 -17.67
C GLU A 132 -15.94 10.14 -16.94
N PHE A 133 -14.88 10.46 -17.69
CA PHE A 133 -13.53 10.54 -17.12
C PHE A 133 -13.43 11.64 -16.07
N THR A 134 -12.79 11.31 -14.96
CA THR A 134 -12.47 12.24 -13.87
C THR A 134 -11.09 11.96 -13.30
N TYR A 135 -10.45 13.01 -12.77
CA TYR A 135 -9.22 12.90 -11.99
C TYR A 135 -9.48 12.55 -10.53
N GLU A 136 -10.69 12.77 -10.06
CA GLU A 136 -11.08 12.36 -8.71
C GLU A 136 -11.31 10.86 -8.64
N PRO A 137 -11.02 10.23 -7.50
CA PRO A 137 -11.26 8.80 -7.34
C PRO A 137 -12.75 8.50 -7.35
N ILE A 138 -13.12 7.39 -7.96
CA ILE A 138 -14.49 6.92 -8.09
C ILE A 138 -14.67 5.54 -7.47
N VAL A 139 -15.91 5.18 -7.17
CA VAL A 139 -16.32 3.82 -6.84
C VAL A 139 -16.99 3.20 -8.05
N VAL A 140 -16.52 2.04 -8.46
CA VAL A 140 -17.16 1.24 -9.52
C VAL A 140 -17.58 -0.10 -8.93
N ALA A 141 -18.84 -0.45 -9.14
CA ALA A 141 -19.38 -1.76 -8.78
C ALA A 141 -19.48 -2.63 -10.02
N GLY A 142 -19.15 -3.91 -9.90
CA GLY A 142 -19.23 -4.85 -10.99
C GLY A 142 -18.88 -6.26 -10.57
N ARG A 143 -18.95 -7.19 -11.51
CA ARG A 143 -18.57 -8.58 -11.28
C ARG A 143 -17.09 -8.76 -11.52
N MET A 144 -16.35 -9.20 -10.48
CA MET A 144 -14.92 -9.45 -10.53
C MET A 144 -14.62 -10.72 -11.35
N ALA A 145 -13.59 -10.64 -12.19
CA ALA A 145 -12.94 -11.78 -12.79
C ALA A 145 -11.46 -11.76 -12.41
N VAL A 146 -10.95 -12.87 -11.90
CA VAL A 146 -9.53 -13.09 -11.58
C VAL A 146 -8.90 -13.88 -12.71
N LEU A 147 -7.90 -13.30 -13.37
CA LEU A 147 -7.38 -13.75 -14.66
C LEU A 147 -5.96 -14.33 -14.52
N ASP A 148 -5.79 -15.61 -14.89
CA ASP A 148 -4.51 -16.31 -14.78
C ASP A 148 -3.57 -16.07 -15.96
N ASP A 149 -4.12 -15.78 -17.13
CA ASP A 149 -3.38 -15.76 -18.40
C ASP A 149 -3.65 -14.49 -19.21
N ASP A 150 -3.84 -13.34 -18.52
CA ASP A 150 -4.05 -12.05 -19.16
C ASP A 150 -2.95 -11.06 -18.73
N VAL A 151 -2.85 -9.93 -19.42
CA VAL A 151 -1.95 -8.82 -19.08
C VAL A 151 -2.40 -8.14 -17.78
N VAL A 152 -3.69 -8.10 -17.54
CA VAL A 152 -4.28 -7.61 -16.29
C VAL A 152 -4.69 -8.80 -15.42
N TYR A 153 -4.55 -8.66 -14.12
CA TYR A 153 -4.89 -9.72 -13.16
C TYR A 153 -6.36 -9.70 -12.78
N TYR A 154 -7.00 -8.55 -12.90
CA TYR A 154 -8.36 -8.31 -12.44
C TYR A 154 -9.16 -7.58 -13.50
N ARG A 155 -10.41 -8.00 -13.67
CA ARG A 155 -11.37 -7.33 -14.55
C ARG A 155 -12.72 -7.23 -13.87
N LEU A 156 -13.34 -6.05 -13.92
CA LEU A 156 -14.74 -5.86 -13.57
C LEU A 156 -15.58 -5.87 -14.86
N THR A 157 -16.52 -6.78 -14.90
CA THR A 157 -17.54 -6.85 -15.96
C THR A 157 -18.88 -6.37 -15.42
N HIS A 158 -19.77 -5.95 -16.31
CA HIS A 158 -21.08 -5.36 -15.95
C HIS A 158 -20.90 -4.24 -14.91
N ALA A 159 -19.94 -3.40 -15.20
CA ALA A 159 -19.51 -2.39 -14.25
C ALA A 159 -20.31 -1.09 -14.42
N ASN A 160 -20.62 -0.47 -13.29
CA ASN A 160 -21.34 0.81 -13.22
C ASN A 160 -20.70 1.69 -12.13
N ALA A 161 -20.65 3.01 -12.39
CA ALA A 161 -20.24 3.95 -11.36
C ALA A 161 -21.26 3.99 -10.24
N VAL A 162 -20.78 3.93 -9.00
CA VAL A 162 -21.63 4.11 -7.82
C VAL A 162 -21.64 5.59 -7.51
N GLN A 163 -22.81 6.21 -7.63
CA GLN A 163 -22.99 7.60 -7.22
C GLN A 163 -22.72 7.74 -5.71
N ARG A 164 -22.03 8.82 -5.32
CA ARG A 164 -21.81 9.19 -3.92
C ARG A 164 -23.09 9.68 -3.28
#